data_20cca9ce159909a0db2321633d5cb120
#
_entry.id   20cca9ce159909a0db2321633d5cb120
#
_cell.length_a   1.000
_cell.length_b   1.000
_cell.length_c   1.000
_cell.angle_alpha   90.00
_cell.angle_beta   90.00
_cell.angle_gamma   90.00
#
_symmetry.space_group_name_H-M   'P 1'
#
loop_
_entity.id
_entity.type
_entity.pdbx_description
1 polymer ?
#
loop_
_entity_poly.entity_id
_entity_poly.type
_entity_poly.pdbx_seq_one_letter_code
_entity_poly.pdbx_strand_id
1 'polypeptide(L)'
;MQSNTFRSLLRQGEAALESAGIADAAFDARCLLEDCAGLDRTHLILAYGETPPESVRQTYLDRIGRRAAGEPLQYILGAWAFCATAFRVREGVLIPRPETEFLAEKAAALLPENAVLFDVCAGTGCIGLSVALQRPDVQVFLFEKYDTPFACLRENILVHSVQNAQAVLCDMLQGVPDGLPMPDGIVSNPPYIPASELPALPREVRREPQEALDGGADGLTFYRALRERWFPHLRDGGFLSMECGEGQPPLVAELFPHAQIEPDYLGTERFVTAFRKGS
;
A
#
# COMPACT_ATOMS: atom_id res chain seq x y z
N MET A 1 -31.58 28.56 -13.42
CA MET A 1 -31.80 27.12 -13.14
C MET A 1 -30.43 26.46 -13.14
N GLN A 2 -29.95 25.95 -12.02
CA GLN A 2 -28.75 25.10 -12.02
C GLN A 2 -29.09 23.86 -12.84
N SER A 3 -28.32 23.60 -13.92
CA SER A 3 -28.52 22.39 -14.72
C SER A 3 -28.19 21.17 -13.87
N ASN A 4 -29.14 20.22 -13.79
CA ASN A 4 -28.98 19.01 -12.93
C ASN A 4 -28.26 17.90 -13.70
N THR A 5 -27.08 18.22 -14.26
CA THR A 5 -26.29 17.33 -15.11
C THR A 5 -25.08 16.76 -14.40
N PHE A 6 -24.48 15.67 -14.93
CA PHE A 6 -23.21 15.12 -14.41
C PHE A 6 -22.13 16.20 -14.29
N ARG A 7 -22.00 17.08 -15.29
CA ARG A 7 -21.04 18.19 -15.25
C ARG A 7 -21.31 19.14 -14.09
N SER A 8 -22.57 19.50 -13.83
CA SER A 8 -22.93 20.40 -12.73
C SER A 8 -22.71 19.74 -11.36
N LEU A 9 -22.99 18.44 -11.26
CA LEU A 9 -22.76 17.65 -10.05
C LEU A 9 -21.27 17.53 -9.74
N LEU A 10 -20.43 17.24 -10.77
CA LEU A 10 -18.98 17.20 -10.63
C LEU A 10 -18.43 18.53 -10.09
N ARG A 11 -18.80 19.66 -10.71
CA ARG A 11 -18.38 21.00 -10.27
C ARG A 11 -18.82 21.32 -8.84
N GLN A 12 -20.01 20.86 -8.44
CA GLN A 12 -20.47 21.02 -7.07
C GLN A 12 -19.56 20.26 -6.08
N GLY A 13 -19.16 19.04 -6.42
CA GLY A 13 -18.21 18.25 -5.60
C GLY A 13 -16.83 18.88 -5.54
N GLU A 14 -16.28 19.29 -6.69
CA GLU A 14 -14.99 20.01 -6.77
C GLU A 14 -14.97 21.23 -5.84
N ALA A 15 -15.96 22.11 -5.97
CA ALA A 15 -16.05 23.31 -5.14
C ALA A 15 -16.20 23.01 -3.63
N ALA A 16 -16.92 21.94 -3.29
CA ALA A 16 -17.07 21.53 -1.89
C ALA A 16 -15.75 21.04 -1.30
N LEU A 17 -14.97 20.22 -2.06
CA LEU A 17 -13.66 19.72 -1.63
C LEU A 17 -12.59 20.82 -1.59
N GLU A 18 -12.58 21.73 -2.55
CA GLU A 18 -11.73 22.93 -2.53
C GLU A 18 -11.99 23.80 -1.29
N SER A 19 -13.27 24.03 -0.97
CA SER A 19 -13.67 24.80 0.21
C SER A 19 -13.27 24.10 1.52
N ALA A 20 -13.14 22.77 1.51
CA ALA A 20 -12.67 21.99 2.64
C ALA A 20 -11.14 21.87 2.72
N GLY A 21 -10.40 22.48 1.76
CA GLY A 21 -8.95 22.47 1.71
C GLY A 21 -8.32 21.16 1.23
N ILE A 22 -9.07 20.35 0.45
CA ILE A 22 -8.52 19.14 -0.18
C ILE A 22 -7.64 19.54 -1.36
N ALA A 23 -6.37 19.12 -1.35
CA ALA A 23 -5.37 19.53 -2.34
C ALA A 23 -5.75 19.09 -3.78
N ASP A 24 -6.20 17.84 -3.93
CA ASP A 24 -6.54 17.25 -5.24
C ASP A 24 -8.05 17.20 -5.46
N ALA A 25 -8.79 18.26 -5.08
CA ALA A 25 -10.25 18.32 -5.07
C ALA A 25 -10.90 17.87 -6.39
N ALA A 26 -10.37 18.31 -7.53
CA ALA A 26 -10.89 17.95 -8.85
C ALA A 26 -10.68 16.46 -9.18
N PHE A 27 -9.53 15.90 -8.81
CA PHE A 27 -9.25 14.47 -8.97
C PHE A 27 -10.19 13.63 -8.10
N ASP A 28 -10.29 13.95 -6.82
CA ASP A 28 -11.09 13.24 -5.85
C ASP A 28 -12.58 13.26 -6.20
N ALA A 29 -13.10 14.45 -6.53
CA ALA A 29 -14.50 14.61 -6.95
C ALA A 29 -14.83 13.76 -8.17
N ARG A 30 -13.92 13.72 -9.16
CA ARG A 30 -14.09 12.90 -10.36
C ARG A 30 -14.08 11.41 -10.05
N CYS A 31 -13.09 10.92 -9.30
CA CYS A 31 -13.00 9.51 -8.93
C CYS A 31 -14.26 9.03 -8.17
N LEU A 32 -14.76 9.86 -7.24
CA LEU A 32 -15.99 9.55 -6.52
C LEU A 32 -17.22 9.51 -7.44
N LEU A 33 -17.30 10.40 -8.45
CA LEU A 33 -18.42 10.40 -9.38
C LEU A 33 -18.34 9.23 -10.36
N GLU A 34 -17.16 8.90 -10.87
CA GLU A 34 -16.92 7.73 -11.71
C GLU A 34 -17.38 6.46 -11.00
N ASP A 35 -16.99 6.27 -9.73
CA ASP A 35 -17.36 5.08 -8.95
C ASP A 35 -18.86 5.05 -8.64
N CYS A 36 -19.48 6.17 -8.23
CA CYS A 36 -20.92 6.25 -7.96
C CYS A 36 -21.76 5.93 -9.19
N ALA A 37 -21.29 6.36 -10.36
CA ALA A 37 -22.01 6.18 -11.63
C ALA A 37 -21.72 4.83 -12.32
N GLY A 38 -20.67 4.12 -11.88
CA GLY A 38 -20.17 2.93 -12.58
C GLY A 38 -19.60 3.26 -13.97
N LEU A 39 -19.06 4.47 -14.15
CA LEU A 39 -18.53 4.97 -15.42
C LEU A 39 -17.03 5.18 -15.32
N ASP A 40 -16.30 4.84 -16.36
CA ASP A 40 -14.93 5.29 -16.51
C ASP A 40 -14.88 6.77 -16.92
N ARG A 41 -13.67 7.35 -16.90
CA ARG A 41 -13.43 8.75 -17.26
C ARG A 41 -14.02 9.13 -18.62
N THR A 42 -13.87 8.28 -19.62
CA THR A 42 -14.33 8.56 -20.99
C THR A 42 -15.85 8.60 -21.04
N HIS A 43 -16.52 7.60 -20.47
CA HIS A 43 -17.97 7.52 -20.43
C HIS A 43 -18.57 8.65 -19.57
N LEU A 44 -17.95 9.02 -18.47
CA LEU A 44 -18.38 10.16 -17.66
C LEU A 44 -18.33 11.48 -18.47
N ILE A 45 -17.28 11.70 -19.26
CA ILE A 45 -17.16 12.90 -20.14
C ILE A 45 -18.28 12.91 -21.18
N LEU A 46 -18.58 11.78 -21.79
CA LEU A 46 -19.67 11.67 -22.76
C LEU A 46 -21.04 11.96 -22.12
N ALA A 47 -21.23 11.55 -20.87
CA ALA A 47 -22.47 11.75 -20.10
C ALA A 47 -22.62 13.17 -19.49
N TYR A 48 -21.68 14.08 -19.66
CA TYR A 48 -21.67 15.39 -18.99
C TYR A 48 -22.93 16.23 -19.19
N GLY A 49 -23.64 16.06 -20.32
CA GLY A 49 -24.91 16.75 -20.62
C GLY A 49 -26.14 16.06 -20.04
N GLU A 50 -26.01 14.85 -19.56
CA GLU A 50 -27.10 14.02 -19.07
C GLU A 50 -27.40 14.30 -17.59
N THR A 51 -28.63 13.98 -17.16
CA THR A 51 -29.05 14.05 -15.76
C THR A 51 -28.72 12.71 -15.07
N PRO A 52 -27.87 12.70 -14.03
CA PRO A 52 -27.61 11.47 -13.29
C PRO A 52 -28.87 10.96 -12.58
N PRO A 53 -29.01 9.64 -12.38
CA PRO A 53 -30.02 9.07 -11.51
C PRO A 53 -29.94 9.68 -10.10
N GLU A 54 -31.09 9.88 -9.43
CA GLU A 54 -31.12 10.49 -8.09
C GLU A 54 -30.31 9.66 -7.06
N SER A 55 -30.29 8.33 -7.20
CA SER A 55 -29.44 7.45 -6.36
C SER A 55 -27.95 7.76 -6.51
N VAL A 56 -27.47 7.95 -7.73
CA VAL A 56 -26.07 8.31 -8.01
C VAL A 56 -25.75 9.68 -7.39
N ARG A 57 -26.65 10.65 -7.61
CA ARG A 57 -26.49 12.00 -7.06
C ARG A 57 -26.39 11.98 -5.52
N GLN A 58 -27.29 11.26 -4.87
CA GLN A 58 -27.33 11.19 -3.40
C GLN A 58 -26.09 10.52 -2.83
N THR A 59 -25.69 9.36 -3.39
CA THR A 59 -24.47 8.63 -2.98
C THR A 59 -23.23 9.50 -3.19
N TYR A 60 -23.14 10.20 -4.31
CA TYR A 60 -22.02 11.08 -4.60
C TYR A 60 -21.91 12.22 -3.58
N LEU A 61 -23.01 12.93 -3.28
CA LEU A 61 -22.98 14.02 -2.32
C LEU A 61 -22.64 13.55 -0.91
N ASP A 62 -23.10 12.38 -0.50
CA ASP A 62 -22.68 11.75 0.76
C ASP A 62 -21.18 11.50 0.79
N ARG A 63 -20.62 10.88 -0.25
CA ARG A 63 -19.18 10.61 -0.35
C ARG A 63 -18.34 11.88 -0.41
N ILE A 64 -18.80 12.93 -1.09
CA ILE A 64 -18.15 14.26 -1.07
C ILE A 64 -18.14 14.81 0.36
N GLY A 65 -19.24 14.66 1.11
CA GLY A 65 -19.29 15.08 2.53
C GLY A 65 -18.28 14.33 3.40
N ARG A 66 -18.15 13.02 3.24
CA ARG A 66 -17.14 12.19 3.93
C ARG A 66 -15.72 12.65 3.58
N ARG A 67 -15.44 12.85 2.28
CA ARG A 67 -14.13 13.32 1.81
C ARG A 67 -13.78 14.72 2.34
N ALA A 68 -14.72 15.66 2.32
CA ALA A 68 -14.58 16.99 2.88
C ALA A 68 -14.32 16.96 4.41
N ALA A 69 -14.85 15.95 5.12
CA ALA A 69 -14.57 15.72 6.54
C ALA A 69 -13.16 15.11 6.77
N GLY A 70 -12.37 14.86 5.71
CA GLY A 70 -10.99 14.39 5.75
C GLY A 70 -10.85 12.87 5.75
N GLU A 71 -11.89 12.12 5.40
CA GLU A 71 -11.76 10.69 5.15
C GLU A 71 -10.94 10.46 3.87
N PRO A 72 -9.93 9.59 3.88
CA PRO A 72 -9.14 9.28 2.68
C PRO A 72 -10.01 8.81 1.52
N LEU A 73 -9.73 9.30 0.31
CA LEU A 73 -10.44 8.91 -0.91
C LEU A 73 -10.51 7.39 -1.06
N GLN A 74 -9.39 6.72 -0.82
CA GLN A 74 -9.22 5.28 -0.97
C GLN A 74 -10.16 4.47 -0.06
N TYR A 75 -10.38 4.94 1.16
CA TYR A 75 -11.32 4.30 2.09
C TYR A 75 -12.77 4.47 1.63
N ILE A 76 -13.10 5.63 1.05
CA ILE A 76 -14.44 5.89 0.51
C ILE A 76 -14.71 5.00 -0.72
N LEU A 77 -13.70 4.80 -1.58
CA LEU A 77 -13.78 3.94 -2.77
C LEU A 77 -13.74 2.44 -2.40
N GLY A 78 -13.09 2.08 -1.27
CA GLY A 78 -12.96 0.69 -0.83
C GLY A 78 -11.96 -0.15 -1.62
N ALA A 79 -11.28 0.42 -2.61
CA ALA A 79 -10.21 -0.21 -3.37
C ALA A 79 -9.25 0.85 -3.92
N TRP A 80 -7.98 0.46 -4.12
CA TRP A 80 -6.97 1.36 -4.69
C TRP A 80 -6.03 0.61 -5.63
N ALA A 81 -5.62 1.29 -6.70
CA ALA A 81 -4.71 0.74 -7.69
C ALA A 81 -3.29 0.61 -7.11
N PHE A 82 -2.63 -0.52 -7.41
CA PHE A 82 -1.24 -0.78 -7.14
C PHE A 82 -0.70 -1.75 -8.20
N CYS A 83 0.39 -1.42 -8.86
CA CYS A 83 0.82 -2.08 -10.08
C CYS A 83 -0.34 -2.14 -11.10
N ALA A 84 -0.58 -3.28 -11.71
CA ALA A 84 -1.65 -3.46 -12.70
C ALA A 84 -3.01 -3.89 -12.10
N THR A 85 -3.17 -3.81 -10.77
CA THR A 85 -4.30 -4.42 -10.04
C THR A 85 -4.89 -3.43 -9.03
N ALA A 86 -6.18 -3.55 -8.72
CA ALA A 86 -6.82 -2.76 -7.64
C ALA A 86 -7.03 -3.65 -6.41
N PHE A 87 -6.40 -3.29 -5.29
CA PHE A 87 -6.53 -3.98 -4.02
C PHE A 87 -7.62 -3.38 -3.13
N ARG A 88 -8.38 -4.21 -2.44
CA ARG A 88 -9.29 -3.78 -1.39
C ARG A 88 -8.50 -3.06 -0.29
N VAL A 89 -9.06 -1.95 0.16
CA VAL A 89 -8.53 -1.15 1.26
C VAL A 89 -9.69 -0.60 2.08
N ARG A 90 -9.47 -0.45 3.39
CA ARG A 90 -10.48 0.07 4.33
C ARG A 90 -9.82 0.75 5.51
N GLU A 91 -10.61 1.48 6.30
CA GLU A 91 -10.14 2.04 7.56
C GLU A 91 -9.46 0.97 8.42
N GLY A 92 -8.32 1.34 9.02
CA GLY A 92 -7.47 0.43 9.80
C GLY A 92 -6.46 -0.36 8.97
N VAL A 93 -6.29 -0.06 7.67
CA VAL A 93 -5.28 -0.68 6.79
C VAL A 93 -4.48 0.41 6.09
N LEU A 94 -3.15 0.28 6.03
CA LEU A 94 -2.32 1.23 5.28
C LEU A 94 -2.73 1.28 3.81
N ILE A 95 -2.93 2.47 3.29
CA ILE A 95 -3.26 2.68 1.88
C ILE A 95 -2.02 2.41 1.02
N PRO A 96 -2.08 1.55 -0.02
CA PRO A 96 -0.96 1.31 -0.92
C PRO A 96 -0.42 2.60 -1.54
N ARG A 97 0.92 2.76 -1.53
CA ARG A 97 1.60 3.93 -2.09
C ARG A 97 2.20 3.60 -3.46
N PRO A 98 2.15 4.53 -4.43
CA PRO A 98 2.74 4.29 -5.75
C PRO A 98 4.23 3.98 -5.70
N GLU A 99 4.97 4.63 -4.80
CA GLU A 99 6.41 4.41 -4.63
C GLU A 99 6.73 2.97 -4.24
N THR A 100 5.86 2.35 -3.44
CA THR A 100 6.00 0.96 -2.96
C THR A 100 5.93 -0.07 -4.11
N GLU A 101 5.39 0.28 -5.28
CA GLU A 101 5.35 -0.60 -6.47
C GLU A 101 6.75 -1.08 -6.87
N PHE A 102 7.77 -0.25 -6.63
CA PHE A 102 9.17 -0.61 -6.86
C PHE A 102 9.59 -1.90 -6.15
N LEU A 103 9.12 -2.13 -4.91
CA LEU A 103 9.42 -3.37 -4.19
C LEU A 103 8.87 -4.60 -4.87
N ALA A 104 7.63 -4.53 -5.38
CA ALA A 104 6.99 -5.64 -6.08
C ALA A 104 7.71 -5.96 -7.40
N GLU A 105 7.99 -4.92 -8.20
CA GLU A 105 8.71 -5.07 -9.48
C GLU A 105 10.11 -5.63 -9.29
N LYS A 106 10.83 -5.09 -8.31
CA LYS A 106 12.19 -5.54 -7.98
C LYS A 106 12.21 -6.98 -7.50
N ALA A 107 11.30 -7.35 -6.59
CA ALA A 107 11.20 -8.72 -6.11
C ALA A 107 10.92 -9.68 -7.25
N ALA A 108 9.95 -9.38 -8.12
CA ALA A 108 9.61 -10.20 -9.26
C ALA A 108 10.80 -10.42 -10.22
N ALA A 109 11.67 -9.39 -10.37
CA ALA A 109 12.86 -9.45 -11.22
C ALA A 109 14.04 -10.21 -10.60
N LEU A 110 14.21 -10.15 -9.27
CA LEU A 110 15.33 -10.78 -8.58
C LEU A 110 15.11 -12.26 -8.24
N LEU A 111 13.82 -12.67 -8.09
CA LEU A 111 13.48 -14.03 -7.67
C LEU A 111 13.84 -15.07 -8.75
N PRO A 112 14.56 -16.15 -8.41
CA PRO A 112 14.77 -17.30 -9.30
C PRO A 112 13.43 -18.01 -9.61
N GLU A 113 13.46 -18.99 -10.49
CA GLU A 113 12.31 -19.86 -10.75
C GLU A 113 11.96 -20.70 -9.51
N ASN A 114 10.66 -20.92 -9.28
CA ASN A 114 10.11 -21.68 -8.14
C ASN A 114 10.60 -21.18 -6.76
N ALA A 115 10.84 -19.89 -6.65
CA ALA A 115 11.33 -19.24 -5.43
C ALA A 115 10.27 -19.15 -4.34
N VAL A 116 10.74 -18.86 -3.13
CA VAL A 116 9.92 -18.49 -1.97
C VAL A 116 10.15 -17.03 -1.64
N LEU A 117 9.07 -16.25 -1.59
CA LEU A 117 9.07 -14.84 -1.17
C LEU A 117 8.34 -14.69 0.16
N PHE A 118 8.92 -13.90 1.05
CA PHE A 118 8.26 -13.41 2.26
C PHE A 118 7.94 -11.92 2.11
N ASP A 119 6.67 -11.52 2.32
CA ASP A 119 6.21 -10.13 2.41
C ASP A 119 5.91 -9.84 3.88
N VAL A 120 6.77 -9.05 4.53
CA VAL A 120 6.73 -8.79 5.97
C VAL A 120 6.14 -7.41 6.23
N CYS A 121 5.15 -7.30 7.12
CA CYS A 121 4.26 -6.14 7.30
C CYS A 121 3.36 -5.95 6.06
N ALA A 122 2.68 -7.01 5.66
CA ALA A 122 2.02 -7.09 4.35
C ALA A 122 0.82 -6.14 4.17
N GLY A 123 0.15 -5.69 5.25
CA GLY A 123 -1.00 -4.77 5.17
C GLY A 123 -2.13 -5.30 4.29
N THR A 124 -2.38 -4.65 3.15
CA THR A 124 -3.33 -5.12 2.13
C THR A 124 -2.83 -6.35 1.36
N GLY A 125 -1.55 -6.68 1.47
CA GLY A 125 -0.86 -7.68 0.66
C GLY A 125 -0.43 -7.20 -0.73
N CYS A 126 -0.53 -5.91 -1.02
CA CYS A 126 -0.33 -5.39 -2.37
C CYS A 126 1.04 -5.73 -2.97
N ILE A 127 2.12 -5.75 -2.17
CA ILE A 127 3.46 -6.10 -2.65
C ILE A 127 3.52 -7.58 -3.02
N GLY A 128 3.32 -8.46 -2.03
CA GLY A 128 3.45 -9.91 -2.23
C GLY A 128 2.44 -10.48 -3.21
N LEU A 129 1.19 -10.00 -3.21
CA LEU A 129 0.16 -10.44 -4.15
C LEU A 129 0.44 -9.97 -5.58
N SER A 130 1.02 -8.79 -5.78
CA SER A 130 1.45 -8.35 -7.12
C SER A 130 2.55 -9.26 -7.68
N VAL A 131 3.50 -9.68 -6.83
CA VAL A 131 4.50 -10.68 -7.21
C VAL A 131 3.85 -12.02 -7.52
N ALA A 132 2.94 -12.50 -6.66
CA ALA A 132 2.27 -13.79 -6.84
C ALA A 132 1.46 -13.85 -8.15
N LEU A 133 0.80 -12.76 -8.54
CA LEU A 133 0.04 -12.64 -9.79
C LEU A 133 0.96 -12.62 -11.03
N GLN A 134 2.11 -11.95 -10.92
CA GLN A 134 3.09 -11.86 -12.01
C GLN A 134 3.94 -13.12 -12.16
N ARG A 135 4.21 -13.81 -11.06
CA ARG A 135 5.09 -14.99 -10.96
C ARG A 135 4.33 -16.17 -10.33
N PRO A 136 3.50 -16.87 -11.12
CA PRO A 136 2.73 -18.02 -10.62
C PRO A 136 3.60 -19.21 -10.17
N ASP A 137 4.88 -19.22 -10.56
CA ASP A 137 5.89 -20.18 -10.12
C ASP A 137 6.45 -19.90 -8.72
N VAL A 138 6.26 -18.67 -8.17
CA VAL A 138 6.79 -18.26 -6.87
C VAL A 138 5.76 -18.54 -5.77
N GLN A 139 6.20 -19.10 -4.65
CA GLN A 139 5.36 -19.24 -3.45
C GLN A 139 5.54 -18.02 -2.56
N VAL A 140 4.44 -17.33 -2.20
CA VAL A 140 4.47 -16.10 -1.42
C VAL A 140 3.83 -16.29 -0.04
N PHE A 141 4.54 -15.95 1.02
CA PHE A 141 4.03 -15.88 2.39
C PHE A 141 3.93 -14.42 2.83
N LEU A 142 2.73 -14.00 3.26
CA LEU A 142 2.44 -12.62 3.63
C LEU A 142 2.16 -12.55 5.13
N PHE A 143 3.03 -11.83 5.85
CA PHE A 143 3.00 -11.74 7.31
C PHE A 143 2.37 -10.44 7.76
N GLU A 144 1.30 -10.56 8.50
CA GLU A 144 0.58 -9.42 9.07
C GLU A 144 0.24 -9.71 10.54
N LYS A 145 0.33 -8.67 11.38
CA LYS A 145 0.11 -8.80 12.82
C LYS A 145 -1.32 -8.53 13.25
N TYR A 146 -1.96 -7.53 12.65
CA TYR A 146 -3.23 -6.98 13.13
C TYR A 146 -4.42 -7.58 12.39
N ASP A 147 -5.51 -7.86 13.12
CA ASP A 147 -6.68 -8.56 12.58
C ASP A 147 -7.34 -7.84 11.40
N THR A 148 -7.45 -6.50 11.45
CA THR A 148 -8.11 -5.72 10.39
C THR A 148 -7.34 -5.78 9.06
N PRO A 149 -6.02 -5.47 8.99
CA PRO A 149 -5.26 -5.64 7.75
C PRO A 149 -5.13 -7.12 7.35
N PHE A 150 -5.02 -8.06 8.30
CA PHE A 150 -5.00 -9.48 7.99
C PHE A 150 -6.29 -9.97 7.32
N ALA A 151 -7.45 -9.50 7.78
CA ALA A 151 -8.73 -9.80 7.14
C ALA A 151 -8.82 -9.19 5.73
N CYS A 152 -8.31 -7.96 5.54
CA CYS A 152 -8.23 -7.30 4.24
C CYS A 152 -7.29 -8.03 3.27
N LEU A 153 -6.12 -8.46 3.73
CA LEU A 153 -5.17 -9.29 2.99
C LEU A 153 -5.83 -10.59 2.49
N ARG A 154 -6.52 -11.31 3.39
CA ARG A 154 -7.23 -12.54 3.01
C ARG A 154 -8.34 -12.30 1.98
N GLU A 155 -9.06 -11.19 2.10
CA GLU A 155 -10.05 -10.79 1.10
C GLU A 155 -9.38 -10.55 -0.26
N ASN A 156 -8.23 -9.87 -0.29
CA ASN A 156 -7.48 -9.62 -1.52
C ASN A 156 -6.99 -10.93 -2.17
N ILE A 157 -6.51 -11.90 -1.39
CA ILE A 157 -6.16 -13.24 -1.92
C ILE A 157 -7.38 -13.87 -2.63
N LEU A 158 -8.56 -13.80 -2.01
CA LEU A 158 -9.79 -14.38 -2.56
C LEU A 158 -10.27 -13.64 -3.81
N VAL A 159 -10.35 -12.30 -3.76
CA VAL A 159 -10.82 -11.45 -4.87
C VAL A 159 -9.98 -11.66 -6.13
N HIS A 160 -8.67 -11.79 -5.97
CA HIS A 160 -7.75 -12.01 -7.09
C HIS A 160 -7.51 -13.49 -7.41
N SER A 161 -8.16 -14.40 -6.67
CA SER A 161 -8.03 -15.85 -6.90
C SER A 161 -6.57 -16.34 -6.87
N VAL A 162 -5.72 -15.74 -6.04
CA VAL A 162 -4.30 -16.06 -5.94
C VAL A 162 -4.13 -17.42 -5.26
N GLN A 163 -3.48 -18.37 -5.94
CA GLN A 163 -3.35 -19.75 -5.45
C GLN A 163 -1.97 -20.03 -4.82
N ASN A 164 -0.97 -19.23 -5.14
CA ASN A 164 0.41 -19.37 -4.72
C ASN A 164 0.81 -18.39 -3.59
N ALA A 165 -0.19 -17.86 -2.87
CA ALA A 165 0.01 -16.96 -1.75
C ALA A 165 -0.69 -17.47 -0.48
N GLN A 166 -0.01 -17.31 0.67
CA GLN A 166 -0.54 -17.68 1.98
C GLN A 166 -0.38 -16.52 2.96
N ALA A 167 -1.49 -16.09 3.58
CA ALA A 167 -1.47 -15.13 4.68
C ALA A 167 -1.10 -15.84 6.00
N VAL A 168 -0.21 -15.23 6.77
CA VAL A 168 0.27 -15.71 8.07
C VAL A 168 0.07 -14.62 9.12
N LEU A 169 -0.77 -14.88 10.11
CA LEU A 169 -0.96 -13.96 11.24
C LEU A 169 0.26 -14.07 12.16
N CYS A 170 1.11 -13.04 12.16
CA CYS A 170 2.38 -13.07 12.87
C CYS A 170 2.85 -11.67 13.25
N ASP A 171 3.32 -11.50 14.48
CA ASP A 171 4.09 -10.33 14.88
C ASP A 171 5.54 -10.47 14.39
N MET A 172 5.94 -9.66 13.43
CA MET A 172 7.29 -9.72 12.86
C MET A 172 8.40 -9.50 13.91
N LEU A 173 8.06 -8.83 15.02
CA LEU A 173 8.99 -8.65 16.14
C LEU A 173 9.29 -9.95 16.90
N GLN A 174 8.52 -11.02 16.66
CA GLN A 174 8.81 -12.36 17.20
C GLN A 174 9.72 -13.18 16.28
N GLY A 175 9.92 -12.74 15.03
CA GLY A 175 10.70 -13.43 14.01
C GLY A 175 9.90 -14.39 13.15
N VAL A 176 10.60 -15.19 12.36
CA VAL A 176 10.00 -16.15 11.42
C VAL A 176 9.32 -17.30 12.18
N PRO A 177 8.02 -17.59 11.93
CA PRO A 177 7.36 -18.75 12.51
C PRO A 177 7.99 -20.09 12.08
N ASP A 178 7.96 -21.08 12.95
CA ASP A 178 8.48 -22.41 12.67
C ASP A 178 7.70 -23.10 11.53
N GLY A 179 8.38 -23.99 10.81
CA GLY A 179 7.78 -24.85 9.79
C GLY A 179 7.62 -24.21 8.41
N LEU A 180 8.07 -22.98 8.22
CA LEU A 180 8.09 -22.30 6.92
C LEU A 180 9.36 -22.64 6.13
N PRO A 181 9.30 -22.64 4.78
CA PRO A 181 10.49 -22.81 3.94
C PRO A 181 11.43 -21.61 4.10
N MET A 182 12.73 -21.80 3.82
CA MET A 182 13.67 -20.69 3.75
C MET A 182 13.34 -19.82 2.53
N PRO A 183 13.20 -18.49 2.66
CA PRO A 183 12.91 -17.62 1.54
C PRO A 183 14.15 -17.33 0.69
N ASP A 184 13.92 -17.17 -0.61
CA ASP A 184 14.89 -16.64 -1.59
C ASP A 184 14.88 -15.11 -1.61
N GLY A 185 13.74 -14.51 -1.26
CA GLY A 185 13.57 -13.07 -1.12
C GLY A 185 12.68 -12.71 0.07
N ILE A 186 12.98 -11.57 0.68
CA ILE A 186 12.12 -10.91 1.66
C ILE A 186 11.88 -9.49 1.17
N VAL A 187 10.63 -9.04 1.20
CA VAL A 187 10.24 -7.65 0.98
C VAL A 187 9.54 -7.11 2.22
N SER A 188 9.66 -5.81 2.47
CA SER A 188 8.94 -5.17 3.57
C SER A 188 8.77 -3.67 3.32
N ASN A 189 7.57 -3.17 3.57
CA ASN A 189 7.32 -1.76 3.84
C ASN A 189 6.90 -1.65 5.31
N PRO A 190 7.86 -1.65 6.25
CA PRO A 190 7.56 -1.66 7.68
C PRO A 190 7.20 -0.26 8.17
N PRO A 191 6.56 -0.11 9.34
CA PRO A 191 6.40 1.19 9.98
C PRO A 191 7.78 1.83 10.24
N TYR A 192 7.95 3.08 9.79
CA TYR A 192 9.26 3.75 9.81
C TYR A 192 9.25 5.18 10.36
N ILE A 193 8.09 5.74 10.69
CA ILE A 193 8.00 7.13 11.16
C ILE A 193 8.40 7.17 12.63
N PRO A 194 9.37 8.03 13.02
CA PRO A 194 9.70 8.24 14.42
C PRO A 194 8.46 8.67 15.22
N ALA A 195 8.25 8.10 16.40
CA ALA A 195 7.08 8.37 17.24
C ALA A 195 6.85 9.88 17.51
N SER A 196 7.94 10.67 17.59
CA SER A 196 7.88 12.13 17.78
C SER A 196 7.31 12.88 16.58
N GLU A 197 7.31 12.30 15.38
CA GLU A 197 6.85 12.94 14.13
C GLU A 197 5.38 12.64 13.83
N LEU A 198 4.81 11.59 14.41
CA LEU A 198 3.41 11.18 14.18
C LEU A 198 2.38 12.31 14.36
N PRO A 199 2.49 13.19 15.39
CA PRO A 199 1.53 14.30 15.56
C PRO A 199 1.58 15.35 14.44
N ALA A 200 2.70 15.46 13.72
CA ALA A 200 2.92 16.45 12.66
C ALA A 200 2.46 15.96 11.27
N LEU A 201 2.06 14.70 11.16
CA LEU A 201 1.62 14.12 9.88
C LEU A 201 0.39 14.84 9.31
N PRO A 202 0.24 14.87 7.98
CA PRO A 202 -0.94 15.39 7.31
C PRO A 202 -2.23 14.78 7.85
N ARG A 203 -3.33 15.57 7.84
CA ARG A 203 -4.63 15.16 8.41
C ARG A 203 -5.12 13.81 7.88
N GLU A 204 -4.89 13.54 6.60
CA GLU A 204 -5.31 12.29 5.96
C GLU A 204 -4.50 11.09 6.44
N VAL A 205 -3.17 11.24 6.51
CA VAL A 205 -2.26 10.18 6.99
C VAL A 205 -2.56 9.84 8.46
N ARG A 206 -2.96 10.82 9.27
CA ARG A 206 -3.41 10.57 10.67
C ARG A 206 -4.71 9.79 10.79
N ARG A 207 -5.44 9.57 9.69
CA ARG A 207 -6.60 8.68 9.64
C ARG A 207 -6.22 7.23 9.37
N GLU A 208 -5.00 6.99 8.93
CA GLU A 208 -4.48 5.63 8.74
C GLU A 208 -4.05 5.04 10.09
N PRO A 209 -3.95 3.71 10.22
CA PRO A 209 -3.63 3.07 11.51
C PRO A 209 -2.24 3.49 11.98
N GLN A 210 -2.15 4.01 13.20
CA GLN A 210 -0.90 4.47 13.78
C GLN A 210 0.14 3.37 13.83
N GLU A 211 -0.28 2.13 14.11
CA GLU A 211 0.58 0.94 14.16
C GLU A 211 1.23 0.57 12.83
N ALA A 212 0.69 1.06 11.70
CA ALA A 212 1.31 0.92 10.38
C ALA A 212 2.28 2.06 10.03
N LEU A 213 2.35 3.10 10.88
CA LEU A 213 3.18 4.28 10.69
C LEU A 213 4.32 4.37 11.70
N ASP A 214 4.08 3.97 12.96
CA ASP A 214 4.98 4.14 14.09
C ASP A 214 6.16 3.18 14.03
N GLY A 215 7.32 3.69 13.62
CA GLY A 215 8.61 2.97 13.59
C GLY A 215 9.36 2.92 14.93
N GLY A 216 8.74 3.40 16.00
CA GLY A 216 9.37 3.52 17.32
C GLY A 216 10.12 4.83 17.54
N ALA A 217 10.97 4.89 18.55
CA ALA A 217 11.59 6.14 18.99
C ALA A 217 12.41 6.86 17.90
N ASP A 218 13.11 6.11 17.06
CA ASP A 218 14.00 6.60 16.00
C ASP A 218 13.60 6.12 14.59
N GLY A 219 12.44 5.47 14.47
CA GLY A 219 11.96 4.96 13.19
C GLY A 219 12.66 3.69 12.69
N LEU A 220 13.59 3.11 13.47
CA LEU A 220 14.42 1.98 13.02
C LEU A 220 14.09 0.64 13.72
N THR A 221 13.05 0.58 14.54
CA THR A 221 12.72 -0.62 15.33
C THR A 221 12.51 -1.85 14.45
N PHE A 222 11.75 -1.72 13.37
CA PHE A 222 11.42 -2.83 12.48
C PHE A 222 12.59 -3.25 11.61
N TYR A 223 13.45 -2.32 11.18
CA TYR A 223 14.67 -2.65 10.42
C TYR A 223 15.66 -3.46 11.26
N ARG A 224 15.81 -3.14 12.57
CA ARG A 224 16.63 -3.97 13.49
C ARG A 224 16.04 -5.37 13.62
N ALA A 225 14.72 -5.49 13.75
CA ALA A 225 14.06 -6.80 13.81
C ALA A 225 14.22 -7.58 12.50
N LEU A 226 14.08 -6.92 11.33
CA LEU A 226 14.37 -7.53 10.03
C LEU A 226 15.82 -8.05 9.97
N ARG A 227 16.79 -7.25 10.45
CA ARG A 227 18.20 -7.64 10.48
C ARG A 227 18.47 -8.84 11.38
N GLU A 228 17.89 -8.85 12.59
CA GLU A 228 18.22 -9.83 13.63
C GLU A 228 17.43 -11.14 13.47
N ARG A 229 16.17 -11.04 13.02
CA ARG A 229 15.20 -12.13 13.13
C ARG A 229 14.71 -12.69 11.79
N TRP A 230 14.88 -11.98 10.68
CA TRP A 230 14.40 -12.37 9.36
C TRP A 230 15.53 -12.60 8.37
N PHE A 231 16.48 -11.68 8.28
CA PHE A 231 17.63 -11.76 7.37
C PHE A 231 18.45 -13.05 7.53
N PRO A 232 18.69 -13.61 8.75
CA PRO A 232 19.36 -14.89 8.90
C PRO A 232 18.63 -16.10 8.33
N HIS A 233 17.33 -15.98 8.06
CA HIS A 233 16.52 -17.05 7.47
C HIS A 233 16.55 -17.07 5.94
N LEU A 234 17.06 -16.02 5.28
CA LEU A 234 17.25 -16.03 3.83
C LEU A 234 18.14 -17.20 3.41
N ARG A 235 17.89 -17.75 2.24
CA ARG A 235 18.86 -18.64 1.57
C ARG A 235 20.12 -17.88 1.21
N ASP A 236 21.22 -18.60 1.07
CA ASP A 236 22.45 -18.04 0.53
C ASP A 236 22.21 -17.51 -0.88
N GLY A 237 22.65 -16.28 -1.15
CA GLY A 237 22.34 -15.56 -2.38
C GLY A 237 20.98 -14.85 -2.39
N GLY A 238 20.13 -15.08 -1.39
CA GLY A 238 18.83 -14.41 -1.26
C GLY A 238 18.96 -12.93 -0.91
N PHE A 239 17.85 -12.19 -1.05
CA PHE A 239 17.80 -10.75 -0.83
C PHE A 239 16.73 -10.33 0.19
N LEU A 240 16.96 -9.20 0.85
CA LEU A 240 15.96 -8.45 1.61
C LEU A 240 15.88 -7.05 1.01
N SER A 241 14.71 -6.65 0.52
CA SER A 241 14.45 -5.31 -0.02
C SER A 241 13.40 -4.59 0.83
N MET A 242 13.70 -3.36 1.25
CA MET A 242 12.88 -2.60 2.20
C MET A 242 12.63 -1.18 1.69
N GLU A 243 11.41 -0.69 1.91
CA GLU A 243 11.11 0.74 1.81
C GLU A 243 11.55 1.45 3.10
N CYS A 244 11.99 2.70 2.97
CA CYS A 244 12.46 3.56 4.06
C CYS A 244 11.83 4.95 3.95
N GLY A 245 11.72 5.63 5.09
CA GLY A 245 11.38 7.04 5.14
C GLY A 245 12.48 7.93 4.56
N GLU A 246 12.14 9.18 4.28
CA GLU A 246 13.09 10.18 3.78
C GLU A 246 14.28 10.33 4.75
N GLY A 247 15.49 10.27 4.21
CA GLY A 247 16.74 10.38 4.97
C GLY A 247 17.14 9.13 5.78
N GLN A 248 16.30 8.07 5.83
CA GLN A 248 16.61 6.85 6.54
C GLN A 248 17.49 5.83 5.77
N PRO A 249 17.49 5.78 4.41
CA PRO A 249 18.23 4.73 3.70
C PRO A 249 19.69 4.56 4.13
N PRO A 250 20.50 5.62 4.37
CA PRO A 250 21.86 5.44 4.86
C PRO A 250 21.94 4.73 6.23
N LEU A 251 21.05 5.10 7.16
CA LEU A 251 21.00 4.49 8.49
C LEU A 251 20.55 3.02 8.45
N VAL A 252 19.59 2.71 7.57
CA VAL A 252 19.13 1.33 7.37
C VAL A 252 20.21 0.50 6.70
N ALA A 253 20.90 1.04 5.69
CA ALA A 253 21.98 0.34 4.99
C ALA A 253 23.12 -0.06 5.92
N GLU A 254 23.45 0.77 6.94
CA GLU A 254 24.46 0.45 7.94
C GLU A 254 24.11 -0.80 8.78
N LEU A 255 22.84 -1.13 8.91
CA LEU A 255 22.41 -2.34 9.64
C LEU A 255 22.72 -3.62 8.89
N PHE A 256 22.88 -3.59 7.56
CA PHE A 256 22.96 -4.79 6.73
C PHE A 256 24.29 -4.88 5.97
N PRO A 257 24.86 -6.09 5.86
CA PRO A 257 26.07 -6.28 5.06
C PRO A 257 25.71 -6.11 3.56
N HIS A 258 26.60 -5.45 2.81
CA HIS A 258 26.48 -5.29 1.36
C HIS A 258 25.15 -4.70 0.90
N ALA A 259 24.56 -3.81 1.69
CA ALA A 259 23.34 -3.11 1.35
C ALA A 259 23.57 -2.12 0.21
N GLN A 260 22.60 -2.00 -0.65
CA GLN A 260 22.53 -1.04 -1.75
C GLN A 260 21.36 -0.09 -1.49
N ILE A 261 21.58 1.20 -1.66
CA ILE A 261 20.55 2.23 -1.58
C ILE A 261 20.08 2.52 -3.00
N GLU A 262 18.77 2.62 -3.18
CA GLU A 262 18.14 2.82 -4.48
C GLU A 262 17.09 3.92 -4.40
N PRO A 263 17.01 4.78 -5.43
CA PRO A 263 16.00 5.81 -5.50
C PRO A 263 14.65 5.25 -5.97
N ASP A 264 13.60 5.99 -5.65
CA ASP A 264 12.29 5.85 -6.27
C ASP A 264 12.27 6.45 -7.69
N TYR A 265 11.12 6.41 -8.37
CA TYR A 265 10.96 6.95 -9.74
C TYR A 265 11.17 8.47 -9.83
N LEU A 266 11.17 9.19 -8.71
CA LEU A 266 11.43 10.63 -8.64
C LEU A 266 12.90 10.94 -8.32
N GLY A 267 13.72 9.93 -8.09
CA GLY A 267 15.14 10.08 -7.76
C GLY A 267 15.43 10.28 -6.28
N THR A 268 14.45 10.11 -5.40
CA THR A 268 14.63 10.18 -3.95
C THR A 268 15.08 8.82 -3.43
N GLU A 269 16.18 8.77 -2.68
CA GLU A 269 16.62 7.55 -1.99
C GLU A 269 15.52 7.07 -1.04
N ARG A 270 15.00 5.84 -1.31
CA ARG A 270 13.86 5.30 -0.59
C ARG A 270 13.95 3.81 -0.30
N PHE A 271 14.79 3.09 -1.02
CA PHE A 271 14.87 1.63 -0.86
C PHE A 271 16.25 1.20 -0.44
N VAL A 272 16.28 0.16 0.38
CA VAL A 272 17.53 -0.51 0.77
C VAL A 272 17.38 -2.00 0.46
N THR A 273 18.33 -2.53 -0.33
CA THR A 273 18.39 -3.96 -0.65
C THR A 273 19.70 -4.55 -0.15
N ALA A 274 19.60 -5.57 0.69
CA ALA A 274 20.74 -6.32 1.22
C ALA A 274 20.73 -7.76 0.70
N PHE A 275 21.90 -8.30 0.39
CA PHE A 275 22.05 -9.67 -0.10
C PHE A 275 22.76 -10.53 0.96
N ARG A 276 22.21 -11.74 1.19
CA ARG A 276 22.88 -12.73 2.02
C ARG A 276 23.94 -13.42 1.19
N LYS A 277 25.21 -13.25 1.58
CA LYS A 277 26.30 -14.04 0.99
C LYS A 277 26.32 -15.45 1.57
N GLY A 278 26.59 -16.43 0.72
CA GLY A 278 26.92 -17.78 1.19
C GLY A 278 28.16 -17.78 2.07
N SER A 279 28.15 -18.66 3.07
CA SER A 279 29.26 -18.90 3.98
C SER A 279 30.47 -19.47 3.23
#